data_2e8c46fa78f531e01773b5750c35082f
#
_entry.id   2e8c46fa78f531e01773b5750c35082f
#
_cell.length_a   1.000
_cell.length_b   1.000
_cell.length_c   1.000
_cell.angle_alpha   90.00
_cell.angle_beta   90.00
_cell.angle_gamma   90.00
#
_symmetry.space_group_name_H-M   'P 1'
#
loop_
_entity.id
_entity.type
_entity.pdbx_description
1 polymer ?
#
loop_
_entity_poly.entity_id
_entity_poly.type
_entity_poly.pdbx_seq_one_letter_code
_entity_poly.pdbx_strand_id
1 'polypeptide(L)'
;MNAVVLQQMLHDPRIWRGTQAAPMPTVASGHVELDAVLPGAGWPLGALSEILIEADGLGELALLMPVLAALSQGERPIVFVDPPYLPYPVAFAQFGVRSARVHVVHAQDKEAWWAAEQCLASDACAAVLCWPQGIDERGLRRLQLAAESGHCLAFAFRDQHHAAQSSPAALRLCMHGGLRVQVLKCRGRAPVQ
;
A
#
# COMPACT_ATOMS: atom_id res chain seq x y z
N MET A 1 31.58 30.47 2.05
CA MET A 1 30.44 30.11 1.19
C MET A 1 29.31 31.05 1.55
N ASN A 2 28.82 31.85 0.60
CA ASN A 2 27.96 33.02 0.86
C ASN A 2 26.54 32.52 1.23
N ALA A 3 25.96 33.01 2.34
CA ALA A 3 24.61 32.61 2.83
C ALA A 3 23.51 32.81 1.76
N VAL A 4 23.70 33.80 0.87
CA VAL A 4 22.77 34.06 -0.26
C VAL A 4 22.77 32.93 -1.29
N VAL A 5 23.96 32.37 -1.60
CA VAL A 5 24.09 31.25 -2.55
C VAL A 5 23.44 29.98 -1.96
N LEU A 6 23.63 29.75 -0.67
CA LEU A 6 23.00 28.63 0.03
C LEU A 6 21.47 28.78 0.02
N GLN A 7 20.96 29.97 0.26
CA GLN A 7 19.51 30.24 0.24
C GLN A 7 18.90 30.09 -1.16
N GLN A 8 19.60 30.50 -2.22
CA GLN A 8 19.18 30.29 -3.60
C GLN A 8 19.19 28.79 -3.99
N MET A 9 20.23 28.06 -3.60
CA MET A 9 20.27 26.59 -3.80
C MET A 9 19.14 25.87 -3.06
N LEU A 10 18.75 26.36 -1.89
CA LEU A 10 17.65 25.79 -1.11
C LEU A 10 16.26 26.06 -1.72
N HIS A 11 16.11 26.92 -2.72
CA HIS A 11 14.88 27.15 -3.47
C HIS A 11 14.81 26.34 -4.78
N ASP A 12 15.88 25.63 -5.15
CA ASP A 12 15.86 24.76 -6.33
C ASP A 12 15.01 23.50 -6.02
N PRO A 13 13.89 23.25 -6.75
CA PRO A 13 13.04 22.10 -6.53
C PRO A 13 13.74 20.74 -6.74
N ARG A 14 14.94 20.73 -7.36
CA ARG A 14 15.75 19.53 -7.55
C ARG A 14 16.61 19.19 -6.34
N ILE A 15 16.74 20.12 -5.36
CA ILE A 15 17.52 19.90 -4.14
C ILE A 15 16.58 19.43 -3.03
N TRP A 16 16.68 18.16 -2.69
CA TRP A 16 15.94 17.57 -1.59
C TRP A 16 16.45 18.11 -0.24
N ARG A 17 15.54 18.61 0.58
CA ARG A 17 15.80 18.95 1.99
C ARG A 17 15.34 17.76 2.84
N GLY A 18 16.23 17.20 3.63
CA GLY A 18 15.95 16.03 4.48
C GLY A 18 14.78 16.18 5.48
N THR A 19 14.19 17.37 5.58
CA THR A 19 13.02 17.68 6.42
C THR A 19 11.69 17.70 5.66
N GLN A 20 11.71 17.71 4.30
CA GLN A 20 10.51 17.64 3.47
C GLN A 20 10.67 16.49 2.51
N ALA A 21 10.00 15.37 2.79
CA ALA A 21 9.83 14.33 1.77
C ALA A 21 9.15 14.96 0.55
N ALA A 22 9.64 14.64 -0.66
CA ALA A 22 8.92 15.00 -1.87
C ALA A 22 7.47 14.52 -1.73
N PRO A 23 6.47 15.35 -2.08
CA PRO A 23 5.07 14.96 -1.98
C PRO A 23 4.85 13.70 -2.82
N MET A 24 4.53 12.61 -2.16
CA MET A 24 4.18 11.35 -2.81
C MET A 24 2.71 11.46 -3.23
N PRO A 25 2.36 11.15 -4.49
CA PRO A 25 0.97 11.11 -4.89
C PRO A 25 0.22 10.08 -4.03
N THR A 26 -1.00 10.40 -3.64
CA THR A 26 -1.83 9.56 -2.78
C THR A 26 -3.23 9.39 -3.34
N VAL A 27 -3.90 8.34 -2.90
CA VAL A 27 -5.32 8.08 -3.16
C VAL A 27 -6.03 8.06 -1.81
N ALA A 28 -7.10 8.83 -1.65
CA ALA A 28 -7.87 8.89 -0.41
C ALA A 28 -8.23 7.48 0.08
N SER A 29 -8.08 7.23 1.37
CA SER A 29 -8.40 5.93 1.95
C SER A 29 -9.90 5.68 2.04
N GLY A 30 -10.68 6.74 2.08
CA GLY A 30 -12.10 6.73 2.37
C GLY A 30 -12.44 6.71 3.86
N HIS A 31 -11.41 6.77 4.72
CA HIS A 31 -11.52 6.90 6.17
C HIS A 31 -10.91 8.24 6.60
N VAL A 32 -11.75 9.19 6.98
CA VAL A 32 -11.33 10.58 7.31
C VAL A 32 -10.25 10.60 8.41
N GLU A 33 -10.37 9.75 9.41
CA GLU A 33 -9.43 9.67 10.53
C GLU A 33 -8.06 9.13 10.09
N LEU A 34 -8.05 8.14 9.18
CA LEU A 34 -6.81 7.61 8.63
C LEU A 34 -6.15 8.64 7.70
N ASP A 35 -6.91 9.28 6.83
CA ASP A 35 -6.42 10.30 5.91
C ASP A 35 -5.81 11.50 6.68
N ALA A 36 -6.36 11.86 7.84
CA ALA A 36 -5.82 12.94 8.68
C ALA A 36 -4.42 12.65 9.25
N VAL A 37 -4.08 11.37 9.46
CA VAL A 37 -2.78 10.97 10.01
C VAL A 37 -1.76 10.55 8.94
N LEU A 38 -2.22 10.19 7.75
CA LEU A 38 -1.34 9.81 6.65
C LEU A 38 -0.77 11.04 5.93
N PRO A 39 0.52 11.05 5.57
CA PRO A 39 1.09 12.07 4.70
C PRO A 39 0.42 12.06 3.33
N GLY A 40 -0.02 13.24 2.87
CA GLY A 40 -0.74 13.35 1.60
C GLY A 40 -2.20 12.90 1.67
N ALA A 41 -2.75 12.67 2.88
CA ALA A 41 -4.15 12.35 3.14
C ALA A 41 -4.67 11.14 2.34
N GLY A 42 -3.92 10.02 2.36
CA GLY A 42 -4.35 8.80 1.69
C GLY A 42 -3.27 7.75 1.51
N TRP A 43 -3.62 6.67 0.81
CA TRP A 43 -2.71 5.60 0.45
C TRP A 43 -1.64 6.08 -0.52
N PRO A 44 -0.35 5.77 -0.30
CA PRO A 44 0.72 6.18 -1.19
C PRO A 44 0.63 5.45 -2.53
N LEU A 45 0.45 6.21 -3.61
CA LEU A 45 0.42 5.69 -4.97
C LEU A 45 1.84 5.40 -5.47
N GLY A 46 2.02 4.29 -6.16
CA GLY A 46 3.35 3.85 -6.61
C GLY A 46 4.25 3.43 -5.45
N ALA A 47 3.67 2.90 -4.36
CA ALA A 47 4.44 2.46 -3.21
C ALA A 47 3.75 1.29 -2.49
N LEU A 48 4.55 0.50 -1.79
CA LEU A 48 4.08 -0.62 -0.99
C LEU A 48 3.55 -0.12 0.37
N SER A 49 2.31 -0.48 0.66
CA SER A 49 1.69 -0.39 1.99
C SER A 49 1.65 -1.79 2.61
N GLU A 50 2.37 -1.98 3.70
CA GLU A 50 2.37 -3.23 4.47
C GLU A 50 1.33 -3.13 5.59
N ILE A 51 0.38 -4.06 5.61
CA ILE A 51 -0.68 -4.14 6.61
C ILE A 51 -0.42 -5.40 7.45
N LEU A 52 -0.08 -5.18 8.71
CA LEU A 52 0.21 -6.24 9.65
C LEU A 52 -1.06 -6.61 10.41
N ILE A 53 -1.41 -7.88 10.38
CA ILE A 53 -2.65 -8.44 10.92
C ILE A 53 -2.35 -9.56 11.92
N GLU A 54 -3.24 -9.76 12.87
CA GLU A 54 -3.14 -10.84 13.85
C GLU A 54 -3.45 -12.21 13.23
N ALA A 55 -4.46 -12.24 12.37
CA ALA A 55 -4.82 -13.42 11.59
C ALA A 55 -5.61 -12.99 10.35
N ASP A 56 -5.62 -13.85 9.34
CA ASP A 56 -6.41 -13.64 8.12
C ASP A 56 -7.92 -13.74 8.40
N GLY A 57 -8.72 -12.93 7.70
CA GLY A 57 -10.18 -12.97 7.77
C GLY A 57 -10.80 -12.22 8.96
N LEU A 58 -10.03 -11.40 9.67
CA LEU A 58 -10.52 -10.58 10.79
C LEU A 58 -11.01 -9.18 10.35
N GLY A 59 -11.33 -9.00 9.07
CA GLY A 59 -11.87 -7.75 8.54
C GLY A 59 -10.82 -6.81 7.94
N GLU A 60 -9.63 -7.29 7.66
CA GLU A 60 -8.52 -6.51 7.07
C GLU A 60 -8.90 -5.88 5.73
N LEU A 61 -9.71 -6.56 4.94
CA LEU A 61 -10.22 -6.02 3.68
C LEU A 61 -11.20 -4.85 3.88
N ALA A 62 -11.92 -4.78 5.02
CA ALA A 62 -12.85 -3.70 5.30
C ALA A 62 -12.14 -2.33 5.31
N LEU A 63 -10.87 -2.30 5.75
CA LEU A 63 -10.02 -1.11 5.70
C LEU A 63 -9.81 -0.60 4.27
N LEU A 64 -9.76 -1.51 3.29
CA LEU A 64 -9.49 -1.17 1.89
C LEU A 64 -10.76 -1.01 1.05
N MET A 65 -11.92 -1.46 1.53
CA MET A 65 -13.16 -1.44 0.74
C MET A 65 -13.49 -0.07 0.14
N PRO A 66 -13.37 1.07 0.86
CA PRO A 66 -13.69 2.36 0.24
C PRO A 66 -12.79 2.71 -0.94
N VAL A 67 -11.48 2.50 -0.82
CA VAL A 67 -10.54 2.77 -1.91
C VAL A 67 -10.74 1.77 -3.06
N LEU A 68 -10.99 0.49 -2.79
CA LEU A 68 -11.28 -0.51 -3.81
C LEU A 68 -12.58 -0.19 -4.56
N ALA A 69 -13.61 0.29 -3.86
CA ALA A 69 -14.85 0.76 -4.47
C ALA A 69 -14.58 1.89 -5.47
N ALA A 70 -13.83 2.91 -5.05
CA ALA A 70 -13.48 4.03 -5.92
C ALA A 70 -12.66 3.57 -7.15
N LEU A 71 -11.62 2.77 -6.95
CA LEU A 71 -10.77 2.24 -8.03
C LEU A 71 -11.54 1.37 -9.02
N SER A 72 -12.49 0.57 -8.52
CA SER A 72 -13.30 -0.33 -9.36
C SER A 72 -14.23 0.38 -10.34
N GLN A 73 -14.46 1.68 -10.17
CA GLN A 73 -15.22 2.49 -11.14
C GLN A 73 -14.41 2.82 -12.39
N GLY A 74 -13.08 2.74 -12.31
CA GLY A 74 -12.17 2.95 -13.44
C GLY A 74 -12.05 1.72 -14.34
N GLU A 75 -11.10 1.79 -15.29
CA GLU A 75 -10.88 0.72 -16.27
C GLU A 75 -9.83 -0.29 -15.82
N ARG A 76 -8.84 0.14 -15.00
CA ARG A 76 -7.75 -0.71 -14.53
C ARG A 76 -8.24 -1.71 -13.50
N PRO A 77 -7.87 -3.00 -13.59
CA PRO A 77 -8.29 -4.03 -12.66
C PRO A 77 -7.65 -3.88 -11.28
N ILE A 78 -8.31 -4.48 -10.31
CA ILE A 78 -7.80 -4.76 -8.98
C ILE A 78 -7.43 -6.24 -8.92
N VAL A 79 -6.19 -6.55 -8.55
CA VAL A 79 -5.68 -7.91 -8.55
C VAL A 79 -5.43 -8.39 -7.12
N PHE A 80 -5.97 -9.54 -6.79
CA PHE A 80 -5.71 -10.27 -5.55
C PHE A 80 -4.78 -11.43 -5.88
N VAL A 81 -3.60 -11.47 -5.30
CA VAL A 81 -2.62 -12.53 -5.53
C VAL A 81 -2.57 -13.42 -4.30
N ASP A 82 -2.95 -14.67 -4.49
CA ASP A 82 -2.98 -15.74 -3.50
C ASP A 82 -3.68 -15.33 -2.18
N PRO A 83 -4.94 -14.84 -2.24
CA PRO A 83 -5.66 -14.50 -1.03
C PRO A 83 -5.94 -15.78 -0.21
N PRO A 84 -5.86 -15.72 1.14
CA PRO A 84 -6.09 -16.88 2.00
C PRO A 84 -7.53 -17.44 1.92
N TYR A 85 -8.46 -16.57 1.53
CA TYR A 85 -9.85 -16.91 1.27
C TYR A 85 -10.31 -16.30 -0.05
N LEU A 86 -11.19 -17.00 -0.76
CA LEU A 86 -11.80 -16.44 -1.96
C LEU A 86 -12.63 -15.20 -1.59
N PRO A 87 -12.34 -14.06 -2.22
CA PRO A 87 -13.12 -12.85 -2.00
C PRO A 87 -14.60 -13.08 -2.32
N TYR A 88 -15.49 -12.69 -1.40
CA TYR A 88 -16.91 -12.92 -1.53
C TYR A 88 -17.59 -11.79 -2.33
N PRO A 89 -18.11 -12.05 -3.56
CA PRO A 89 -18.61 -11.01 -4.46
C PRO A 89 -19.78 -10.20 -3.88
N VAL A 90 -20.61 -10.81 -3.03
CA VAL A 90 -21.74 -10.13 -2.39
C VAL A 90 -21.25 -9.08 -1.39
N ALA A 91 -20.19 -9.37 -0.64
CA ALA A 91 -19.56 -8.37 0.24
C ALA A 91 -19.00 -7.20 -0.58
N PHE A 92 -18.35 -7.46 -1.71
CA PHE A 92 -17.87 -6.40 -2.60
C PHE A 92 -19.02 -5.50 -3.07
N ALA A 93 -20.14 -6.09 -3.50
CA ALA A 93 -21.29 -5.32 -3.95
C ALA A 93 -21.88 -4.42 -2.85
N GLN A 94 -21.90 -4.88 -1.59
CA GLN A 94 -22.35 -4.09 -0.44
C GLN A 94 -21.50 -2.84 -0.21
N PHE A 95 -20.20 -2.91 -0.51
CA PHE A 95 -19.28 -1.77 -0.41
C PHE A 95 -19.15 -0.96 -1.72
N GLY A 96 -19.90 -1.33 -2.77
CA GLY A 96 -19.84 -0.64 -4.07
C GLY A 96 -18.66 -1.05 -4.96
N VAL A 97 -17.94 -2.12 -4.62
CA VAL A 97 -16.84 -2.65 -5.44
C VAL A 97 -17.43 -3.42 -6.63
N ARG A 98 -17.06 -3.06 -7.83
CA ARG A 98 -17.47 -3.75 -9.06
C ARG A 98 -16.68 -5.05 -9.22
N SER A 99 -17.30 -6.20 -8.94
CA SER A 99 -16.64 -7.52 -8.99
C SER A 99 -16.04 -7.84 -10.37
N ALA A 100 -16.60 -7.31 -11.46
CA ALA A 100 -16.06 -7.45 -12.81
C ALA A 100 -14.65 -6.82 -12.98
N ARG A 101 -14.22 -5.98 -12.04
CA ARG A 101 -12.89 -5.36 -12.01
C ARG A 101 -11.92 -6.06 -11.06
N VAL A 102 -12.37 -7.08 -10.36
CA VAL A 102 -11.56 -7.84 -9.40
C VAL A 102 -11.13 -9.15 -10.04
N HIS A 103 -9.82 -9.37 -10.09
CA HIS A 103 -9.22 -10.61 -10.58
C HIS A 103 -8.47 -11.29 -9.44
N VAL A 104 -8.55 -12.62 -9.39
CA VAL A 104 -7.82 -13.43 -8.42
C VAL A 104 -6.79 -14.26 -9.17
N VAL A 105 -5.54 -14.17 -8.76
CA VAL A 105 -4.43 -14.97 -9.24
C VAL A 105 -4.08 -15.97 -8.16
N HIS A 106 -4.25 -17.25 -8.45
CA HIS A 106 -3.81 -18.33 -7.57
C HIS A 106 -2.39 -18.74 -7.96
N ALA A 107 -1.49 -18.64 -7.04
CA ALA A 107 -0.11 -19.06 -7.15
C ALA A 107 0.40 -19.41 -5.75
N GLN A 108 1.48 -20.17 -5.63
CA GLN A 108 1.99 -20.59 -4.34
C GLN A 108 3.41 -20.06 -4.12
N ASP A 109 3.75 -19.79 -2.87
CA ASP A 109 5.10 -19.43 -2.44
C ASP A 109 5.74 -18.33 -3.31
N LYS A 110 6.88 -18.66 -3.91
CA LYS A 110 7.68 -17.74 -4.72
C LYS A 110 6.99 -17.34 -6.02
N GLU A 111 6.11 -18.19 -6.56
CA GLU A 111 5.33 -17.86 -7.76
C GLU A 111 4.30 -16.78 -7.45
N ALA A 112 3.70 -16.80 -6.25
CA ALA A 112 2.79 -15.72 -5.79
C ALA A 112 3.54 -14.38 -5.71
N TRP A 113 4.76 -14.37 -5.15
CA TRP A 113 5.54 -13.12 -5.08
C TRP A 113 5.92 -12.61 -6.46
N TRP A 114 6.33 -13.52 -7.36
CA TRP A 114 6.63 -13.17 -8.73
C TRP A 114 5.39 -12.63 -9.47
N ALA A 115 4.24 -13.28 -9.33
CA ALA A 115 2.98 -12.82 -9.93
C ALA A 115 2.59 -11.42 -9.42
N ALA A 116 2.69 -11.19 -8.10
CA ALA A 116 2.45 -9.87 -7.51
C ALA A 116 3.39 -8.81 -8.10
N GLU A 117 4.69 -9.11 -8.20
CA GLU A 117 5.69 -8.22 -8.79
C GLU A 117 5.36 -7.88 -10.25
N GLN A 118 4.99 -8.89 -11.07
CA GLN A 118 4.62 -8.65 -12.48
C GLN A 118 3.36 -7.79 -12.60
N CYS A 119 2.33 -8.06 -11.79
CA CYS A 119 1.12 -7.24 -11.78
C CYS A 119 1.43 -5.79 -11.36
N LEU A 120 2.26 -5.61 -10.33
CA LEU A 120 2.67 -4.29 -9.85
C LEU A 120 3.45 -3.52 -10.92
N ALA A 121 4.40 -4.16 -11.60
CA ALA A 121 5.27 -3.49 -12.58
C ALA A 121 4.59 -3.19 -13.92
N SER A 122 3.43 -3.82 -14.21
CA SER A 122 2.80 -3.78 -15.52
C SER A 122 2.17 -2.44 -15.92
N ASP A 123 1.99 -1.51 -14.97
CA ASP A 123 1.15 -0.29 -15.10
C ASP A 123 -0.31 -0.56 -15.55
N ALA A 124 -0.72 -1.81 -15.62
CA ALA A 124 -2.07 -2.20 -16.02
C ALA A 124 -3.05 -2.27 -14.85
N CYS A 125 -2.59 -2.37 -13.61
CA CYS A 125 -3.41 -2.54 -12.42
C CYS A 125 -3.66 -1.23 -11.69
N ALA A 126 -4.87 -1.05 -11.14
CA ALA A 126 -5.18 0.06 -10.22
C ALA A 126 -4.65 -0.23 -8.81
N ALA A 127 -4.79 -1.47 -8.38
CA ALA A 127 -4.27 -1.97 -7.11
C ALA A 127 -3.89 -3.44 -7.19
N VAL A 128 -2.88 -3.84 -6.43
CA VAL A 128 -2.51 -5.24 -6.21
C VAL A 128 -2.47 -5.50 -4.71
N LEU A 129 -3.22 -6.51 -4.29
CA LEU A 129 -3.25 -7.00 -2.92
C LEU A 129 -2.61 -8.38 -2.89
N CYS A 130 -1.68 -8.63 -1.98
CA CYS A 130 -1.01 -9.93 -1.85
C CYS A 130 -0.82 -10.34 -0.39
N TRP A 131 -0.73 -11.66 -0.17
CA TRP A 131 -0.48 -12.28 1.13
C TRP A 131 0.83 -13.08 1.07
N PRO A 132 2.00 -12.40 1.02
CA PRO A 132 3.28 -13.04 0.74
C PRO A 132 3.81 -13.79 1.98
N GLN A 133 3.49 -15.07 2.08
CA GLN A 133 3.99 -15.93 3.15
C GLN A 133 5.51 -16.13 3.03
N GLY A 134 6.24 -15.97 4.15
CA GLY A 134 7.67 -16.20 4.20
C GLY A 134 8.55 -15.27 3.36
N ILE A 135 8.00 -14.16 2.84
CA ILE A 135 8.77 -13.17 2.07
C ILE A 135 9.80 -12.48 2.95
N ASP A 136 11.03 -12.38 2.46
CA ASP A 136 12.12 -11.66 3.10
C ASP A 136 12.12 -10.15 2.74
N GLU A 137 13.05 -9.39 3.35
CA GLU A 137 13.20 -7.95 3.07
C GLU A 137 13.56 -7.68 1.59
N ARG A 138 14.32 -8.57 0.95
CA ARG A 138 14.68 -8.44 -0.48
C ARG A 138 13.44 -8.59 -1.36
N GLY A 139 12.58 -9.56 -1.06
CA GLY A 139 11.30 -9.74 -1.76
C GLY A 139 10.38 -8.54 -1.60
N LEU A 140 10.23 -8.01 -0.38
CA LEU A 140 9.45 -6.80 -0.13
C LEU A 140 10.02 -5.58 -0.87
N ARG A 141 11.37 -5.48 -0.98
CA ARG A 141 11.99 -4.40 -1.75
C ARG A 141 11.69 -4.50 -3.23
N ARG A 142 11.62 -5.71 -3.79
CA ARG A 142 11.20 -5.92 -5.19
C ARG A 142 9.76 -5.48 -5.41
N LEU A 143 8.83 -5.83 -4.50
CA LEU A 143 7.44 -5.37 -4.57
C LEU A 143 7.34 -3.84 -4.49
N GLN A 144 8.11 -3.19 -3.61
CA GLN A 144 8.16 -1.74 -3.50
C GLN A 144 8.62 -1.09 -4.82
N LEU A 145 9.70 -1.60 -5.43
CA LEU A 145 10.22 -1.07 -6.70
C LEU A 145 9.25 -1.34 -7.86
N ALA A 146 8.59 -2.49 -7.88
CA ALA A 146 7.58 -2.81 -8.88
C ALA A 146 6.37 -1.86 -8.79
N ALA A 147 5.92 -1.55 -7.56
CA ALA A 147 4.84 -0.57 -7.34
C ALA A 147 5.23 0.84 -7.82
N GLU A 148 6.49 1.26 -7.56
CA GLU A 148 7.03 2.53 -8.07
C GLU A 148 7.01 2.58 -9.60
N SER A 149 7.40 1.48 -10.25
CA SER A 149 7.45 1.38 -11.71
C SER A 149 6.06 1.41 -12.35
N GLY A 150 5.10 0.68 -11.80
CA GLY A 150 3.76 0.54 -12.37
C GLY A 150 2.72 1.54 -11.85
N HIS A 151 3.11 2.51 -11.02
CA HIS A 151 2.24 3.60 -10.54
C HIS A 151 0.87 3.11 -10.02
N CYS A 152 0.85 2.00 -9.28
CA CYS A 152 -0.37 1.44 -8.71
C CYS A 152 -0.32 1.39 -7.17
N LEU A 153 -1.46 1.16 -6.54
CA LEU A 153 -1.51 0.87 -5.11
C LEU A 153 -1.05 -0.56 -4.85
N ALA A 154 -0.12 -0.75 -3.93
CA ALA A 154 0.38 -2.05 -3.52
C ALA A 154 0.09 -2.30 -2.05
N PHE A 155 -0.58 -3.42 -1.74
CA PHE A 155 -0.89 -3.83 -0.39
C PHE A 155 -0.34 -5.23 -0.12
N ALA A 156 0.48 -5.37 0.92
CA ALA A 156 0.96 -6.66 1.40
C ALA A 156 0.42 -6.92 2.81
N PHE A 157 -0.38 -7.96 2.96
CA PHE A 157 -0.87 -8.43 4.25
C PHE A 157 0.13 -9.42 4.84
N ARG A 158 0.54 -9.19 6.07
CA ARG A 158 1.52 -10.02 6.77
C ARG A 158 1.17 -10.17 8.24
N ASP A 159 1.69 -11.20 8.86
CA ASP A 159 1.49 -11.42 10.29
C ASP A 159 2.13 -10.28 11.13
N GLN A 160 1.45 -9.90 12.22
CA GLN A 160 1.89 -8.82 13.10
C GLN A 160 3.22 -9.07 13.81
N HIS A 161 3.69 -10.32 13.91
CA HIS A 161 5.01 -10.62 14.48
C HIS A 161 6.16 -9.94 13.69
N HIS A 162 5.91 -9.54 12.44
CA HIS A 162 6.86 -8.75 11.65
C HIS A 162 6.92 -7.26 12.04
N ALA A 163 6.11 -6.79 12.99
CA ALA A 163 6.04 -5.36 13.36
C ALA A 163 7.39 -4.78 13.79
N ALA A 164 8.19 -5.57 14.53
CA ALA A 164 9.52 -5.16 14.99
C ALA A 164 10.62 -5.26 13.92
N GLN A 165 10.36 -5.90 12.78
CA GLN A 165 11.34 -6.08 11.72
C GLN A 165 11.40 -4.83 10.82
N SER A 166 12.57 -4.58 10.21
CA SER A 166 12.73 -3.55 9.19
C SER A 166 11.92 -3.91 7.94
N SER A 167 11.44 -2.90 7.23
CA SER A 167 10.70 -3.09 5.98
C SER A 167 10.97 -1.93 5.02
N PRO A 168 11.13 -2.21 3.71
CA PRO A 168 11.26 -1.19 2.67
C PRO A 168 9.94 -0.48 2.35
N ALA A 169 8.80 -0.99 2.81
CA ALA A 169 7.48 -0.40 2.55
C ALA A 169 7.44 1.09 2.92
N ALA A 170 6.75 1.88 2.11
CA ALA A 170 6.58 3.31 2.34
C ALA A 170 5.62 3.58 3.50
N LEU A 171 4.59 2.75 3.65
CA LEU A 171 3.62 2.79 4.73
C LEU A 171 3.58 1.43 5.42
N ARG A 172 3.53 1.43 6.75
CA ARG A 172 3.31 0.23 7.57
C ARG A 172 2.24 0.51 8.60
N LEU A 173 1.22 -0.29 8.58
CA LEU A 173 0.11 -0.25 9.52
C LEU A 173 0.04 -1.56 10.31
N CYS A 174 -0.35 -1.49 11.56
CA CYS A 174 -0.73 -2.67 12.34
C CYS A 174 -2.23 -2.57 12.67
N MET A 175 -2.98 -3.60 12.32
CA MET A 175 -4.39 -3.71 12.64
C MET A 175 -4.57 -4.49 13.94
N HIS A 176 -5.38 -3.93 14.82
CA HIS A 176 -5.84 -4.58 16.04
C HIS A 176 -7.36 -4.78 15.93
N GLY A 177 -7.92 -5.78 16.55
CA GLY A 177 -9.32 -6.18 16.45
C GLY A 177 -10.33 -5.07 16.09
N GLY A 178 -11.11 -5.27 15.07
CA GLY A 178 -11.92 -4.26 14.37
C GLY A 178 -11.08 -3.38 13.45
N LEU A 179 -11.54 -2.15 13.15
CA LEU A 179 -10.83 -1.19 12.32
C LEU A 179 -9.85 -0.28 13.11
N ARG A 180 -9.32 -0.75 14.24
CA ARG A 180 -8.29 0.00 14.95
C ARG A 180 -6.94 -0.19 14.27
N VAL A 181 -6.36 0.91 13.81
CA VAL A 181 -5.13 0.92 13.03
C VAL A 181 -4.08 1.76 13.72
N GLN A 182 -2.87 1.21 13.88
CA GLN A 182 -1.70 1.92 14.36
C GLN A 182 -0.74 2.14 13.19
N VAL A 183 -0.27 3.37 12.99
CA VAL A 183 0.75 3.70 11.99
C VAL A 183 2.13 3.41 12.57
N LEU A 184 2.80 2.35 12.11
CA LEU A 184 4.14 1.98 12.55
C LEU A 184 5.23 2.74 11.81
N LYS A 185 5.02 2.99 10.53
CA LYS A 185 5.96 3.70 9.65
C LYS A 185 5.19 4.44 8.57
N CYS A 186 5.63 5.66 8.31
CA CYS A 186 5.19 6.39 7.13
C CYS A 186 6.37 7.18 6.55
N ARG A 187 6.67 6.99 5.27
CA ARG A 187 7.75 7.72 4.59
C ARG A 187 7.41 9.22 4.59
N GLY A 188 8.28 10.04 5.16
CA GLY A 188 8.13 11.50 5.18
C GLY A 188 7.46 12.10 6.42
N ARG A 189 7.05 11.29 7.38
CA ARG A 189 6.51 11.76 8.67
C ARG A 189 6.93 10.82 9.80
N ALA A 190 7.14 11.36 10.99
CA ALA A 190 7.29 10.55 12.20
C ALA A 190 5.97 9.79 12.49
N PRO A 191 6.02 8.55 12.99
CA PRO A 191 4.82 7.81 13.41
C PRO A 191 4.01 8.64 14.40
N VAL A 192 2.69 8.72 14.19
CA VAL A 192 1.76 9.31 15.15
C VAL A 192 1.26 8.18 16.03
N GLN A 193 1.45 8.31 17.34
CA GLN A 193 0.90 7.38 18.34
C GLN A 193 -0.57 7.64 18.55
#